data_537ad2f839c250347f580b606f21edff
#
_entry.id   537ad2f839c250347f580b606f21edff
#
_cell.length_a   1.000
_cell.length_b   1.000
_cell.length_c   1.000
_cell.angle_alpha   90.00
_cell.angle_beta   90.00
_cell.angle_gamma   90.00
#
_symmetry.space_group_name_H-M   'P 1'
#
loop_
_entity.id
_entity.type
_entity.pdbx_description
1 polymer ?
#
loop_
_entity_poly.entity_id
_entity_poly.type
_entity_poly.pdbx_seq_one_letter_code
_entity_poly.pdbx_strand_id
1 'polypeptide(L)'
;MAKRLAKHGFNQKLHTPGLWRHHTNPIQFALVVDDFGIKYENKKDAQDLIDALEKNYEAVSVDWDGELFCGIKLEWDYQNRTLDLSMPGYIKKLLQRFLHPIPKKPEHQPHFPSRHNMELRCS
;
A
#
# COMPACT_ATOMS: atom_id res chain seq x y z
N MET A 1 -0.89 2.98 -20.88
CA MET A 1 -1.85 2.81 -19.78
C MET A 1 -2.74 4.03 -19.55
N ALA A 2 -2.19 5.23 -19.41
CA ALA A 2 -2.97 6.45 -19.19
C ALA A 2 -4.10 6.68 -20.21
N LYS A 3 -3.84 6.51 -21.50
CA LYS A 3 -4.84 6.64 -22.55
C LYS A 3 -5.99 5.63 -22.47
N ARG A 4 -5.71 4.43 -21.96
CA ARG A 4 -6.74 3.37 -21.79
C ARG A 4 -7.65 3.69 -20.61
N LEU A 5 -7.09 4.13 -19.50
CA LEU A 5 -7.84 4.53 -18.31
C LEU A 5 -8.68 5.78 -18.54
N ALA A 6 -8.17 6.74 -19.33
CA ALA A 6 -8.92 7.93 -19.72
C ALA A 6 -10.20 7.60 -20.50
N LYS A 7 -10.20 6.54 -21.32
CA LYS A 7 -11.40 6.07 -22.03
C LYS A 7 -12.50 5.57 -21.09
N HIS A 8 -12.12 5.12 -19.90
CA HIS A 8 -13.05 4.67 -18.86
C HIS A 8 -13.41 5.75 -17.85
N GLY A 9 -13.02 7.00 -18.10
CA GLY A 9 -13.36 8.15 -17.26
C GLY A 9 -12.43 8.37 -16.06
N PHE A 10 -11.25 7.75 -16.05
CA PHE A 10 -10.26 7.96 -15.01
C PHE A 10 -9.22 9.01 -15.39
N ASN A 11 -8.94 9.92 -14.48
CA ASN A 11 -7.93 10.95 -14.64
C ASN A 11 -6.87 10.85 -13.55
N GLN A 12 -5.63 10.98 -13.96
CA GLN A 12 -4.50 11.02 -13.01
C GLN A 12 -4.48 12.37 -12.28
N LYS A 13 -4.21 12.34 -10.98
CA LYS A 13 -4.06 13.57 -10.21
C LYS A 13 -2.75 14.28 -10.55
N LEU A 14 -2.83 15.59 -10.71
CA LEU A 14 -1.75 16.44 -11.24
C LEU A 14 -0.44 16.33 -10.44
N HIS A 15 -0.50 16.32 -9.12
CA HIS A 15 0.69 16.30 -8.25
C HIS A 15 0.97 14.97 -7.58
N THR A 16 0.22 13.94 -7.96
CA THR A 16 0.36 12.61 -7.35
C THR A 16 0.31 11.55 -8.46
N PRO A 17 1.44 11.32 -9.16
CA PRO A 17 1.54 10.26 -10.16
C PRO A 17 1.17 8.90 -9.56
N GLY A 18 0.42 8.11 -10.32
CA GLY A 18 -0.06 6.81 -9.84
C GLY A 18 -1.39 6.85 -9.10
N LEU A 19 -1.89 8.03 -8.73
CA LEU A 19 -3.23 8.16 -8.13
C LEU A 19 -4.24 8.61 -9.19
N TRP A 20 -5.28 7.79 -9.37
CA TRP A 20 -6.32 7.97 -10.39
C TRP A 20 -7.69 8.12 -9.75
N ARG A 21 -8.50 8.98 -10.31
CA ARG A 21 -9.87 9.24 -9.85
C ARG A 21 -10.83 9.23 -11.03
N HIS A 22 -12.01 8.62 -10.84
CA HIS A 22 -13.08 8.72 -11.81
C HIS A 22 -13.74 10.11 -11.76
N HIS A 23 -14.12 10.66 -12.91
CA HIS A 23 -14.66 12.03 -12.98
C HIS A 23 -16.08 12.18 -12.40
N THR A 24 -16.88 11.10 -12.39
CA THR A 24 -18.26 11.10 -11.89
C THR A 24 -18.50 10.17 -10.71
N ASN A 25 -17.91 8.99 -10.73
CA ASN A 25 -18.16 7.96 -9.71
C ASN A 25 -17.22 8.10 -8.50
N PRO A 26 -17.68 7.75 -7.29
CA PRO A 26 -16.86 7.82 -6.07
C PRO A 26 -15.88 6.65 -5.99
N ILE A 27 -15.01 6.54 -6.98
CA ILE A 27 -13.98 5.51 -7.06
C ILE A 27 -12.63 6.15 -7.41
N GLN A 28 -11.61 5.75 -6.70
CA GLN A 28 -10.24 6.13 -6.99
C GLN A 28 -9.31 4.94 -6.71
N PHE A 29 -8.18 4.92 -7.38
CA PHE A 29 -7.19 3.88 -7.16
C PHE A 29 -5.78 4.43 -7.21
N ALA A 30 -4.89 3.76 -6.51
CA ALA A 30 -3.45 3.96 -6.60
C ALA A 30 -2.83 2.80 -7.35
N LEU A 31 -1.95 3.11 -8.29
CA LEU A 31 -1.17 2.13 -9.02
C LEU A 31 0.30 2.24 -8.58
N VAL A 32 0.84 1.16 -8.05
CA VAL A 32 2.25 1.05 -7.68
C VAL A 32 2.83 -0.16 -8.39
N VAL A 33 3.57 0.06 -9.46
CA VAL A 33 4.13 -0.96 -10.36
C VAL A 33 3.02 -1.87 -10.89
N ASP A 34 2.79 -3.03 -10.26
CA ASP A 34 1.81 -4.03 -10.67
C ASP A 34 0.61 -4.14 -9.70
N ASP A 35 0.64 -3.40 -8.59
CA ASP A 35 -0.40 -3.46 -7.56
C ASP A 35 -1.37 -2.29 -7.66
N PHE A 36 -2.67 -2.61 -7.62
CA PHE A 36 -3.75 -1.64 -7.58
C PHE A 36 -4.39 -1.61 -6.19
N GLY A 37 -4.36 -0.46 -5.53
CA GLY A 37 -5.14 -0.21 -4.32
C GLY A 37 -6.40 0.59 -4.67
N ILE A 38 -7.58 -0.01 -4.56
CA ILE A 38 -8.84 0.59 -4.99
C ILE A 38 -9.66 1.03 -3.78
N LYS A 39 -10.01 2.32 -3.74
CA LYS A 39 -10.99 2.87 -2.82
C LYS A 39 -12.32 3.07 -3.54
N TYR A 40 -13.37 2.44 -3.04
CA TYR A 40 -14.71 2.51 -3.65
C TYR A 40 -15.80 2.66 -2.59
N GLU A 41 -16.93 3.20 -2.99
CA GLU A 41 -18.15 3.23 -2.19
C GLU A 41 -19.14 2.15 -2.65
N ASN A 42 -19.24 1.95 -3.97
CA ASN A 42 -20.09 0.94 -4.58
C ASN A 42 -19.25 -0.19 -5.18
N LYS A 43 -19.55 -1.42 -4.78
CA LYS A 43 -18.86 -2.61 -5.29
C LYS A 43 -18.98 -2.76 -6.82
N LYS A 44 -20.09 -2.29 -7.40
CA LYS A 44 -20.31 -2.29 -8.84
C LYS A 44 -19.25 -1.47 -9.58
N ASP A 45 -18.92 -0.28 -9.10
CA ASP A 45 -17.91 0.57 -9.73
C ASP A 45 -16.52 -0.08 -9.69
N ALA A 46 -16.19 -0.74 -8.58
CA ALA A 46 -14.96 -1.51 -8.45
C ALA A 46 -14.93 -2.71 -9.41
N GLN A 47 -16.05 -3.42 -9.56
CA GLN A 47 -16.16 -4.54 -10.48
C GLN A 47 -16.02 -4.07 -11.94
N ASP A 48 -16.63 -2.95 -12.31
CA ASP A 48 -16.49 -2.37 -13.65
C ASP A 48 -15.04 -2.02 -13.99
N LEU A 49 -14.30 -1.49 -13.01
CA LEU A 49 -12.87 -1.23 -13.16
C LEU A 49 -12.07 -2.52 -13.35
N ILE A 50 -12.36 -3.54 -12.56
CA ILE A 50 -11.70 -4.86 -12.66
C ILE A 50 -11.96 -5.48 -14.03
N ASP A 51 -13.19 -5.45 -14.51
CA ASP A 51 -13.57 -5.96 -15.83
C ASP A 51 -12.84 -5.22 -16.96
N ALA A 52 -12.67 -3.91 -16.82
CA ALA A 52 -11.89 -3.12 -17.76
C ALA A 52 -10.39 -3.48 -17.75
N LEU A 53 -9.85 -3.83 -16.59
CA LEU A 53 -8.46 -4.29 -16.45
C LEU A 53 -8.28 -5.70 -17.03
N GLU A 54 -9.19 -6.61 -16.78
CA GLU A 54 -9.15 -7.99 -17.30
C GLU A 54 -9.17 -8.05 -18.83
N LYS A 55 -9.85 -7.11 -19.48
CA LYS A 55 -9.84 -6.99 -20.94
C LYS A 55 -8.47 -6.64 -21.52
N ASN A 56 -7.61 -6.00 -20.73
CA ASN A 56 -6.33 -5.48 -21.19
C ASN A 56 -5.13 -6.30 -20.67
N TYR A 57 -5.33 -7.13 -19.65
CA TYR A 57 -4.29 -7.90 -18.98
C TYR A 57 -4.71 -9.36 -18.86
N GLU A 58 -3.80 -10.27 -19.11
CA GLU A 58 -4.09 -11.71 -19.14
C GLU A 58 -4.33 -12.34 -17.77
N ALA A 59 -3.76 -11.77 -16.72
CA ALA A 59 -3.89 -12.29 -15.37
C ALA A 59 -4.12 -11.16 -14.37
N VAL A 60 -5.32 -11.11 -13.82
CA VAL A 60 -5.69 -10.19 -12.74
C VAL A 60 -6.14 -11.00 -11.53
N SER A 61 -5.46 -10.84 -10.40
CA SER A 61 -5.91 -11.41 -9.14
C SER A 61 -6.56 -10.32 -8.30
N VAL A 62 -7.68 -10.65 -7.66
CA VAL A 62 -8.47 -9.68 -6.90
C VAL A 62 -8.56 -10.13 -5.44
N ASP A 63 -8.18 -9.25 -4.53
CA ASP A 63 -8.36 -9.41 -3.09
C ASP A 63 -9.38 -8.36 -2.60
N TRP A 64 -10.57 -8.82 -2.22
CA TRP A 64 -11.64 -7.96 -1.73
C TRP A 64 -11.48 -7.56 -0.26
N ASP A 65 -10.73 -8.33 0.50
CA ASP A 65 -10.48 -8.05 1.91
C ASP A 65 -9.38 -7.00 2.10
N GLY A 66 -8.49 -6.87 1.10
CA GLY A 66 -7.44 -5.86 1.10
C GLY A 66 -6.45 -6.04 2.24
N GLU A 67 -6.04 -7.27 2.50
CA GLU A 67 -5.13 -7.59 3.60
C GLU A 67 -3.65 -7.30 3.29
N LEU A 68 -3.31 -7.26 2.00
CA LEU A 68 -1.93 -7.07 1.56
C LEU A 68 -1.86 -6.11 0.38
N PHE A 69 -1.03 -5.07 0.50
CA PHE A 69 -0.78 -4.11 -0.58
C PHE A 69 0.70 -3.70 -0.61
N CYS A 70 1.37 -3.88 -1.73
CA CYS A 70 2.80 -3.57 -1.91
C CYS A 70 3.71 -4.23 -0.85
N GLY A 71 3.37 -5.43 -0.38
CA GLY A 71 4.10 -6.13 0.67
C GLY A 71 3.79 -5.65 2.09
N ILE A 72 2.90 -4.68 2.23
CA ILE A 72 2.45 -4.17 3.53
C ILE A 72 1.19 -4.91 3.95
N LYS A 73 1.20 -5.48 5.15
CA LYS A 73 0.00 -6.08 5.73
C LYS A 73 -0.92 -5.00 6.26
N LEU A 74 -2.20 -5.10 5.91
CA LEU A 74 -3.26 -4.16 6.28
C LEU A 74 -4.23 -4.87 7.22
N GLU A 75 -4.41 -4.35 8.42
CA GLU A 75 -5.38 -4.86 9.39
C GLU A 75 -6.44 -3.79 9.63
N TRP A 76 -7.65 -4.06 9.09
CA TRP A 76 -8.76 -3.12 9.11
C TRP A 76 -9.64 -3.32 10.34
N ASP A 77 -9.85 -2.27 11.11
CA ASP A 77 -10.86 -2.23 12.17
C ASP A 77 -11.91 -1.18 11.83
N TYR A 78 -13.00 -1.62 11.23
CA TYR A 78 -14.08 -0.73 10.80
C TYR A 78 -14.90 -0.16 11.96
N GLN A 79 -14.92 -0.85 13.10
CA GLN A 79 -15.65 -0.39 14.29
C GLN A 79 -14.97 0.84 14.91
N ASN A 80 -13.65 0.76 15.07
CA ASN A 80 -12.84 1.85 15.63
C ASN A 80 -12.32 2.81 14.54
N ARG A 81 -12.59 2.53 13.27
CA ARG A 81 -12.10 3.28 12.10
C ARG A 81 -10.58 3.43 12.09
N THR A 82 -9.90 2.34 12.39
CA THR A 82 -8.44 2.28 12.37
C THR A 82 -7.95 1.34 11.29
N LEU A 83 -6.74 1.59 10.85
CA LEU A 83 -6.00 0.74 9.92
C LEU A 83 -4.58 0.58 10.42
N ASP A 84 -4.21 -0.64 10.75
CA ASP A 84 -2.85 -0.95 11.17
C ASP A 84 -2.03 -1.46 9.98
N LEU A 85 -0.87 -0.86 9.80
CA LEU A 85 0.07 -1.19 8.73
C LEU A 85 1.28 -1.91 9.32
N SER A 86 1.63 -3.07 8.78
CA SER A 86 2.79 -3.81 9.24
C SER A 86 3.50 -4.54 8.10
N MET A 87 4.79 -4.80 8.29
CA MET A 87 5.62 -5.56 7.35
C MET A 87 6.41 -6.65 8.10
N PRO A 88 5.75 -7.63 8.74
CA PRO A 88 6.42 -8.59 9.61
C PRO A 88 7.46 -9.43 8.85
N GLY A 89 7.17 -9.84 7.63
CA GLY A 89 8.10 -10.59 6.79
C GLY A 89 9.35 -9.80 6.42
N TYR A 90 9.21 -8.53 6.12
CA TYR A 90 10.33 -7.63 5.81
C TYR A 90 11.22 -7.41 7.03
N ILE A 91 10.64 -7.12 8.19
CA ILE A 91 11.37 -6.90 9.43
C ILE A 91 12.16 -8.15 9.83
N LYS A 92 11.53 -9.33 9.72
CA LYS A 92 12.20 -10.60 9.99
C LYS A 92 13.41 -10.83 9.08
N LYS A 93 13.24 -10.61 7.78
CA LYS A 93 14.33 -10.72 6.80
C LYS A 93 15.45 -9.71 7.08
N LEU A 94 15.10 -8.49 7.45
CA LEU A 94 16.05 -7.44 7.79
C LEU A 94 16.89 -7.82 9.01
N LEU A 95 16.27 -8.30 10.07
CA LEU A 95 16.94 -8.75 11.28
C LEU A 95 17.88 -9.93 11.00
N GLN A 96 17.46 -10.88 10.20
CA GLN A 96 18.29 -12.01 9.77
C GLN A 96 19.50 -11.54 8.95
N ARG A 97 19.30 -10.61 8.02
CA ARG A 97 20.38 -10.07 7.18
C ARG A 97 21.47 -9.38 7.99
N PHE A 98 21.09 -8.64 9.03
CA PHE A 98 22.04 -7.95 9.91
C PHE A 98 22.46 -8.77 11.13
N LEU A 99 22.04 -10.05 11.21
CA LEU A 99 22.34 -10.94 12.34
C LEU A 99 21.92 -10.34 13.70
N HIS A 100 20.87 -9.54 13.68
CA HIS A 100 20.36 -8.90 14.87
C HIS A 100 19.39 -9.84 15.61
N PRO A 101 19.48 -9.98 16.95
CA PRO A 101 18.52 -10.79 17.70
C PRO A 101 17.12 -10.17 17.61
N ILE A 102 16.10 -11.03 17.48
CA ILE A 102 14.71 -10.60 17.46
C ILE A 102 14.34 -10.10 18.87
N PRO A 103 13.85 -8.85 19.01
CA PRO A 103 13.45 -8.34 20.32
C PRO A 103 12.28 -9.16 20.89
N LYS A 104 12.35 -9.48 22.17
CA LYS A 104 11.30 -10.24 22.88
C LYS A 104 10.11 -9.38 23.31
N LYS A 105 10.31 -8.07 23.39
CA LYS A 105 9.28 -7.11 23.78
C LYS A 105 9.26 -5.95 22.77
N PRO A 106 8.06 -5.43 22.42
CA PRO A 106 7.98 -4.23 21.61
C PRO A 106 8.53 -3.04 22.38
N GLU A 107 9.32 -2.21 21.72
CA GLU A 107 9.77 -0.93 22.23
C GLU A 107 8.87 0.18 21.70
N HIS A 108 8.33 0.99 22.60
CA HIS A 108 7.43 2.09 22.25
C HIS A 108 8.16 3.42 21.98
N GLN A 109 9.46 3.45 22.23
CA GLN A 109 10.28 4.63 22.01
C GLN A 109 11.51 4.26 21.20
N PRO A 110 12.01 5.19 20.38
CA PRO A 110 13.28 5.01 19.69
C PRO A 110 14.40 4.77 20.70
N HIS A 111 15.28 3.82 20.38
CA HIS A 111 16.46 3.56 21.19
C HIS A 111 17.37 4.79 21.20
N PHE A 112 17.70 5.30 22.39
CA PHE A 112 18.67 6.37 22.52
C PHE A 112 20.07 5.83 22.23
N PRO A 113 20.78 6.37 21.20
CA PRO A 113 22.14 5.95 20.96
C PRO A 113 23.01 6.34 22.16
N SER A 114 24.00 5.52 22.50
CA SER A 114 24.97 5.86 23.51
C SER A 114 25.71 7.16 23.10
N ARG A 115 26.25 7.87 24.09
CA ARG A 115 27.02 9.10 23.84
C ARG A 115 28.13 8.90 22.80
N HIS A 116 28.77 7.75 22.83
CA HIS A 116 29.78 7.36 21.86
C HIS A 116 29.23 7.27 20.42
N ASN A 117 28.06 6.71 20.22
CA ASN A 117 27.41 6.63 18.91
C ASN A 117 26.99 8.01 18.39
N MET A 118 26.62 8.93 19.26
CA MET A 118 26.30 10.31 18.88
C MET A 118 27.52 11.06 18.36
N GLU A 119 28.69 10.89 18.98
CA GLU A 119 29.96 11.48 18.52
C GLU A 119 30.34 11.00 17.12
N LEU A 120 30.18 9.71 16.82
CA LEU A 120 30.40 9.14 15.49
C LEU A 120 29.49 9.72 14.41
N ARG A 121 28.29 10.14 14.76
CA ARG A 121 27.34 10.76 13.82
C ARG A 121 27.66 12.22 13.53
N CYS A 122 28.28 12.91 14.44
CA CYS A 122 28.68 14.31 14.29
C CYS A 122 29.98 14.48 13.52
N SER A 123 30.76 13.44 13.38
CA SER A 123 31.99 13.42 12.61
C SER A 123 31.80 13.06 11.15
#